data_31a6681c3e1da5880a548304964adae9
#
_entry.id   31a6681c3e1da5880a548304964adae9
#
_cell.length_a   1.000
_cell.length_b   1.000
_cell.length_c   1.000
_cell.angle_alpha   90.00
_cell.angle_beta   90.00
_cell.angle_gamma   90.00
#
_symmetry.space_group_name_H-M   'P 1'
#
loop_
_entity.id
_entity.type
_entity.pdbx_description
1 polymer ?
#
loop_
_entity_poly.entity_id
_entity_poly.type
_entity_poly.pdbx_seq_one_letter_code
_entity_poly.pdbx_strand_id
1 'polypeptide(L)'
;MSEKKKLQNYLKLAAEVCSLAEYFVKEISSQLQTSHQKLNLQERLLIGLALKMYHAFESLVEDAKRERAEAIHHLKTLVESFIYLYWMGEKRGDNKKARIVLARTCNEKVKFFENNPDYPDQKSYLQDRESEIKELTKGIEDEWKKLKYK
;
A
#
# COMPACT_ATOMS: atom_id res chain seq x y z
N MET A 1 -21.31 -29.94 -8.10
CA MET A 1 -21.52 -28.50 -8.38
C MET A 1 -20.57 -28.11 -9.50
N SER A 2 -21.05 -27.56 -10.62
CA SER A 2 -20.19 -27.18 -11.75
C SER A 2 -19.21 -26.06 -11.33
N GLU A 3 -18.02 -26.01 -11.95
CA GLU A 3 -17.02 -24.97 -11.68
C GLU A 3 -17.59 -23.56 -11.90
N LYS A 4 -18.42 -23.38 -12.91
CA LYS A 4 -19.12 -22.12 -13.19
C LYS A 4 -19.99 -21.66 -12.02
N LYS A 5 -20.68 -22.59 -11.33
CA LYS A 5 -21.50 -22.26 -10.17
C LYS A 5 -20.64 -21.90 -8.94
N LYS A 6 -19.48 -22.56 -8.79
CA LYS A 6 -18.52 -22.20 -7.75
C LYS A 6 -17.97 -20.80 -7.96
N LEU A 7 -17.54 -20.47 -9.19
CA LEU A 7 -17.03 -19.14 -9.52
C LEU A 7 -18.08 -18.05 -9.26
N GLN A 8 -19.33 -18.26 -9.66
CA GLN A 8 -20.42 -17.32 -9.38
C GLN A 8 -20.63 -17.06 -7.88
N ASN A 9 -20.54 -18.11 -7.06
CA ASN A 9 -20.64 -17.98 -5.60
C ASN A 9 -19.46 -17.16 -5.03
N TYR A 10 -18.24 -17.39 -5.51
CA TYR A 10 -17.08 -16.61 -5.08
C TYR A 10 -17.19 -15.14 -5.48
N LEU A 11 -17.63 -14.84 -6.70
CA LEU A 11 -17.85 -13.47 -7.16
C LEU A 11 -18.94 -12.75 -6.35
N LYS A 12 -20.01 -13.46 -5.96
CA LYS A 12 -21.03 -12.92 -5.07
C LYS A 12 -20.46 -12.58 -3.70
N LEU A 13 -19.74 -13.51 -3.09
CA LEU A 13 -19.05 -13.26 -1.81
C LEU A 13 -18.06 -12.11 -1.89
N ALA A 14 -17.29 -12.03 -2.97
CA ALA A 14 -16.36 -10.95 -3.19
C ALA A 14 -17.07 -9.58 -3.28
N ALA A 15 -18.23 -9.51 -3.94
CA ALA A 15 -19.02 -8.28 -3.99
C ALA A 15 -19.56 -7.87 -2.59
N GLU A 16 -19.96 -8.83 -1.77
CA GLU A 16 -20.38 -8.57 -0.38
C GLU A 16 -19.22 -8.04 0.46
N VAL A 17 -18.01 -8.61 0.30
CA VAL A 17 -16.80 -8.14 0.97
C VAL A 17 -16.42 -6.73 0.51
N CYS A 18 -16.51 -6.41 -0.78
CA CYS A 18 -16.30 -5.05 -1.29
C CYS A 18 -17.25 -4.05 -0.64
N SER A 19 -18.55 -4.37 -0.59
CA SER A 19 -19.55 -3.48 0.02
C SER A 19 -19.31 -3.23 1.51
N LEU A 20 -18.88 -4.26 2.23
CA LEU A 20 -18.49 -4.13 3.64
C LEU A 20 -17.24 -3.26 3.81
N ALA A 21 -16.21 -3.49 2.99
CA ALA A 21 -15.00 -2.69 3.02
C ALA A 21 -15.26 -1.22 2.67
N GLU A 22 -16.12 -0.93 1.69
CA GLU A 22 -16.56 0.42 1.34
C GLU A 22 -17.23 1.12 2.53
N TYR A 23 -18.11 0.41 3.24
CA TYR A 23 -18.74 0.92 4.45
C TYR A 23 -17.70 1.32 5.51
N PHE A 24 -16.71 0.45 5.80
CA PHE A 24 -15.66 0.74 6.75
C PHE A 24 -14.78 1.92 6.31
N VAL A 25 -14.45 2.02 5.04
CA VAL A 25 -13.68 3.15 4.49
C VAL A 25 -14.43 4.47 4.68
N LYS A 26 -15.73 4.50 4.39
CA LYS A 26 -16.58 5.67 4.59
C LYS A 26 -16.67 6.07 6.07
N GLU A 27 -16.85 5.08 6.95
CA GLU A 27 -16.91 5.30 8.40
C GLU A 27 -15.60 5.87 8.93
N ILE A 28 -14.46 5.26 8.59
CA ILE A 28 -13.13 5.77 8.96
C ILE A 28 -12.92 7.19 8.44
N SER A 29 -13.29 7.47 7.19
CA SER A 29 -13.14 8.80 6.59
C SER A 29 -14.00 9.84 7.31
N SER A 30 -15.24 9.50 7.68
CA SER A 30 -16.13 10.36 8.46
C SER A 30 -15.55 10.65 9.85
N GLN A 31 -15.07 9.62 10.55
CA GLN A 31 -14.47 9.78 11.88
C GLN A 31 -13.19 10.63 11.84
N LEU A 32 -12.38 10.50 10.78
CA LEU A 32 -11.18 11.32 10.60
C LEU A 32 -11.49 12.78 10.33
N GLN A 33 -12.57 13.07 9.61
CA GLN A 33 -13.01 14.45 9.35
C GLN A 33 -13.58 15.12 10.60
N THR A 34 -14.23 14.36 11.46
CA THR A 34 -14.84 14.86 12.69
C THR A 34 -13.90 14.91 13.89
N SER A 35 -12.89 14.02 13.91
CA SER A 35 -11.90 14.01 14.97
C SER A 35 -10.78 15.02 14.66
N HIS A 36 -10.60 16.04 15.50
CA HIS A 36 -9.42 16.92 15.44
C HIS A 36 -8.11 16.23 15.88
N GLN A 37 -8.09 14.91 16.01
CA GLN A 37 -6.91 14.15 16.37
C GLN A 37 -5.91 14.11 15.20
N LYS A 38 -4.69 14.59 15.46
CA LYS A 38 -3.58 14.45 14.52
C LYS A 38 -3.12 13.00 14.53
N LEU A 39 -3.41 12.29 13.43
CA LEU A 39 -2.88 10.95 13.20
C LEU A 39 -1.35 10.98 13.16
N ASN A 40 -0.71 10.02 13.83
CA ASN A 40 0.72 9.81 13.69
C ASN A 40 1.07 9.18 12.33
N LEU A 41 2.36 9.09 12.01
CA LEU A 41 2.82 8.60 10.72
C LEU A 41 2.39 7.15 10.45
N GLN A 42 2.48 6.28 11.45
CA GLN A 42 2.06 4.88 11.35
C GLN A 42 0.56 4.78 11.04
N GLU A 43 -0.28 5.51 11.77
CA GLU A 43 -1.73 5.48 11.57
C GLU A 43 -2.13 5.95 10.17
N ARG A 44 -1.52 7.03 9.66
CA ARG A 44 -1.74 7.51 8.29
C ARG A 44 -1.37 6.46 7.24
N LEU A 45 -0.24 5.76 7.42
CA LEU A 45 0.19 4.72 6.50
C LEU A 45 -0.69 3.48 6.56
N LEU A 46 -1.12 3.06 7.75
CA LEU A 46 -2.03 1.92 7.90
C LEU A 46 -3.37 2.19 7.18
N ILE A 47 -3.91 3.39 7.32
CA ILE A 47 -5.12 3.80 6.59
C ILE A 47 -4.87 3.80 5.08
N GLY A 48 -3.76 4.39 4.62
CA GLY A 48 -3.40 4.40 3.20
C GLY A 48 -3.23 2.99 2.60
N LEU A 49 -2.64 2.06 3.36
CA LEU A 49 -2.52 0.66 2.95
C LEU A 49 -3.87 -0.06 2.91
N ALA A 50 -4.75 0.19 3.89
CA ALA A 50 -6.10 -0.37 3.90
C ALA A 50 -6.91 0.11 2.68
N LEU A 51 -6.84 1.41 2.34
CA LEU A 51 -7.45 1.96 1.13
C LEU A 51 -6.87 1.35 -0.14
N LYS A 52 -5.55 1.20 -0.22
CA LYS A 52 -4.88 0.55 -1.35
C LYS A 52 -5.33 -0.91 -1.51
N MET A 53 -5.47 -1.64 -0.41
CA MET A 53 -6.00 -3.01 -0.43
C MET A 53 -7.44 -3.07 -0.92
N TYR A 54 -8.28 -2.15 -0.47
CA TYR A 54 -9.66 -2.06 -0.91
C TYR A 54 -9.75 -1.87 -2.44
N HIS A 55 -9.05 -0.88 -2.99
CA HIS A 55 -9.04 -0.65 -4.44
C HIS A 55 -8.41 -1.79 -5.24
N ALA A 56 -7.35 -2.41 -4.73
CA ALA A 56 -6.76 -3.59 -5.36
C ALA A 56 -7.74 -4.78 -5.38
N PHE A 57 -8.54 -4.95 -4.32
CA PHE A 57 -9.55 -5.99 -4.25
C PHE A 57 -10.72 -5.73 -5.22
N GLU A 58 -11.22 -4.50 -5.32
CA GLU A 58 -12.23 -4.13 -6.32
C GLU A 58 -11.75 -4.43 -7.74
N SER A 59 -10.53 -3.99 -8.06
CA SER A 59 -9.92 -4.22 -9.38
C SER A 59 -9.70 -5.70 -9.66
N LEU A 60 -9.25 -6.48 -8.67
CA LEU A 60 -9.11 -7.93 -8.77
C LEU A 60 -10.43 -8.61 -9.12
N VAL A 61 -11.51 -8.23 -8.43
CA VAL A 61 -12.86 -8.81 -8.66
C VAL A 61 -13.37 -8.47 -10.06
N GLU A 62 -13.16 -7.23 -10.51
CA GLU A 62 -13.59 -6.77 -11.82
C GLU A 62 -12.80 -7.46 -12.95
N ASP A 63 -11.49 -7.56 -12.81
CA ASP A 63 -10.64 -8.25 -13.79
C ASP A 63 -10.87 -9.76 -13.80
N ALA A 64 -11.13 -10.37 -12.64
CA ALA A 64 -11.50 -11.79 -12.58
C ALA A 64 -12.85 -12.07 -13.26
N LYS A 65 -13.83 -11.17 -13.15
CA LYS A 65 -15.10 -11.28 -13.89
C LYS A 65 -14.90 -11.25 -15.40
N ARG A 66 -13.87 -10.51 -15.87
CA ARG A 66 -13.55 -10.34 -17.28
C ARG A 66 -12.48 -11.31 -17.78
N GLU A 67 -12.05 -12.25 -16.92
CA GLU A 67 -10.98 -13.24 -17.21
C GLU A 67 -9.67 -12.58 -17.68
N ARG A 68 -9.33 -11.42 -17.08
CA ARG A 68 -8.12 -10.66 -17.44
C ARG A 68 -6.90 -11.14 -16.66
N ALA A 69 -5.76 -11.19 -17.32
CA ALA A 69 -4.49 -11.57 -16.70
C ALA A 69 -4.00 -10.56 -15.66
N GLU A 70 -4.42 -9.30 -15.76
CA GLU A 70 -4.11 -8.20 -14.83
C GLU A 70 -4.56 -8.48 -13.39
N ALA A 71 -5.55 -9.35 -13.20
CA ALA A 71 -6.00 -9.80 -11.87
C ALA A 71 -4.83 -10.27 -10.98
N ILE A 72 -3.79 -10.86 -11.56
CA ILE A 72 -2.60 -11.33 -10.84
C ILE A 72 -1.82 -10.17 -10.19
N HIS A 73 -1.76 -9.00 -10.85
CA HIS A 73 -1.08 -7.82 -10.32
C HIS A 73 -1.83 -7.23 -9.13
N HIS A 74 -3.16 -7.25 -9.18
CA HIS A 74 -3.98 -6.82 -8.05
C HIS A 74 -3.87 -7.76 -6.86
N LEU A 75 -3.81 -9.07 -7.10
CA LEU A 75 -3.56 -10.06 -6.06
C LEU A 75 -2.20 -9.84 -5.39
N LYS A 76 -1.14 -9.61 -6.18
CA LYS A 76 0.19 -9.26 -5.65
C LYS A 76 0.13 -8.02 -4.76
N THR A 77 -0.53 -6.96 -5.23
CA THR A 77 -0.70 -5.71 -4.48
C THR A 77 -1.43 -5.93 -3.15
N LEU A 78 -2.46 -6.78 -3.13
CA LEU A 78 -3.18 -7.16 -1.92
C LEU A 78 -2.26 -7.85 -0.91
N VAL A 79 -1.54 -8.88 -1.35
CA VAL A 79 -0.64 -9.65 -0.48
C VAL A 79 0.48 -8.76 0.08
N GLU A 80 1.14 -7.96 -0.74
CA GLU A 80 2.19 -7.04 -0.30
C GLU A 80 1.66 -6.01 0.70
N SER A 81 0.50 -5.40 0.41
CA SER A 81 -0.12 -4.42 1.31
C SER A 81 -0.53 -5.05 2.64
N PHE A 82 -1.06 -6.27 2.62
CA PHE A 82 -1.41 -7.02 3.82
C PHE A 82 -0.18 -7.31 4.70
N ILE A 83 0.93 -7.75 4.09
CA ILE A 83 2.18 -8.01 4.80
C ILE A 83 2.67 -6.73 5.50
N TYR A 84 2.67 -5.59 4.81
CA TYR A 84 3.07 -4.32 5.41
C TYR A 84 2.13 -3.87 6.52
N LEU A 85 0.81 -4.02 6.31
CA LEU A 85 -0.21 -3.67 7.30
C LEU A 85 -0.04 -4.50 8.58
N TYR A 86 0.12 -5.82 8.44
CA TYR A 86 0.37 -6.73 9.56
C TYR A 86 1.66 -6.36 10.30
N TRP A 87 2.77 -6.22 9.57
CA TRP A 87 4.07 -5.91 10.16
C TRP A 87 4.11 -4.55 10.87
N MET A 88 3.50 -3.52 10.28
CA MET A 88 3.42 -2.21 10.95
C MET A 88 2.43 -2.20 12.11
N GLY A 89 1.38 -3.00 12.05
CA GLY A 89 0.33 -3.06 13.06
C GLY A 89 0.73 -3.79 14.35
N GLU A 90 1.84 -4.56 14.36
CA GLU A 90 2.28 -5.32 15.53
C GLU A 90 2.46 -4.48 16.80
N LYS A 91 2.87 -3.22 16.66
CA LYS A 91 3.06 -2.31 17.78
C LYS A 91 2.50 -0.94 17.46
N ARG A 92 1.48 -0.52 18.20
CA ARG A 92 0.86 0.80 18.04
C ARG A 92 1.86 1.91 18.39
N GLY A 93 1.91 2.95 17.55
CA GLY A 93 2.78 4.12 17.74
C GLY A 93 4.24 3.90 17.30
N ASP A 94 4.56 2.75 16.70
CA ASP A 94 5.90 2.48 16.17
C ASP A 94 6.10 3.15 14.80
N ASN A 95 6.42 4.44 14.84
CA ASN A 95 6.72 5.19 13.61
C ASN A 95 8.00 4.71 12.89
N LYS A 96 8.84 3.89 13.53
CA LYS A 96 10.08 3.38 12.93
C LYS A 96 9.80 2.48 11.72
N LYS A 97 8.87 1.52 11.87
CA LYS A 97 8.44 0.66 10.76
C LYS A 97 7.80 1.47 9.63
N ALA A 98 6.98 2.45 9.96
CA ALA A 98 6.36 3.36 9.02
C ALA A 98 7.40 4.14 8.20
N ARG A 99 8.43 4.67 8.86
CA ARG A 99 9.55 5.37 8.20
C ARG A 99 10.34 4.46 7.25
N ILE A 100 10.56 3.20 7.62
CA ILE A 100 11.21 2.20 6.77
C ILE A 100 10.39 1.93 5.51
N VAL A 101 9.07 1.78 5.63
CA VAL A 101 8.18 1.56 4.47
C VAL A 101 8.23 2.74 3.52
N LEU A 102 8.15 3.97 4.02
CA LEU A 102 8.25 5.17 3.19
C LEU A 102 9.61 5.30 2.51
N ALA A 103 10.71 5.10 3.25
CA ALA A 103 12.06 5.16 2.68
C ALA A 103 12.25 4.11 1.58
N ARG A 104 11.67 2.90 1.73
CA ARG A 104 11.68 1.86 0.69
C ARG A 104 10.91 2.31 -0.55
N THR A 105 9.72 2.86 -0.39
CA THR A 105 8.92 3.38 -1.50
C THR A 105 9.65 4.51 -2.25
N CYS A 106 10.31 5.42 -1.52
CA CYS A 106 11.14 6.47 -2.13
C CYS A 106 12.34 5.87 -2.87
N ASN A 107 13.02 4.87 -2.31
CA ASN A 107 14.15 4.21 -2.95
C ASN A 107 13.75 3.42 -4.22
N GLU A 108 12.58 2.82 -4.25
CA GLU A 108 12.04 2.16 -5.46
C GLU A 108 11.78 3.19 -6.58
N LYS A 109 11.28 4.37 -6.23
CA LYS A 109 11.11 5.49 -7.18
C LYS A 109 12.45 6.01 -7.67
N VAL A 110 13.46 6.16 -6.79
CA VAL A 110 14.82 6.54 -7.19
C VAL A 110 15.36 5.56 -8.23
N LYS A 111 15.31 4.26 -7.96
CA LYS A 111 15.75 3.22 -8.91
C LYS A 111 15.00 3.27 -10.24
N PHE A 112 13.70 3.53 -10.21
CA PHE A 112 12.92 3.67 -11.44
C PHE A 112 13.44 4.82 -12.30
N PHE A 113 13.66 5.99 -11.71
CA PHE A 113 14.16 7.16 -12.44
C PHE A 113 15.63 7.03 -12.87
N GLU A 114 16.49 6.37 -12.07
CA GLU A 114 17.86 6.05 -12.48
C GLU A 114 17.89 5.18 -13.75
N ASN A 115 16.95 4.24 -13.88
CA ASN A 115 16.83 3.37 -15.03
C ASN A 115 16.08 4.00 -16.23
N ASN A 116 15.54 5.21 -16.08
CA ASN A 116 14.80 5.93 -17.12
C ASN A 116 15.32 7.37 -17.25
N PRO A 117 16.55 7.57 -17.78
CA PRO A 117 17.25 8.86 -17.77
C PRO A 117 16.58 9.96 -18.62
N ASP A 118 15.73 9.60 -19.56
CA ASP A 118 15.05 10.54 -20.46
C ASP A 118 13.81 11.22 -19.83
N TYR A 119 13.55 10.97 -18.54
CA TYR A 119 12.41 11.59 -17.87
C TYR A 119 12.70 13.07 -17.57
N PRO A 120 11.81 14.01 -17.94
CA PRO A 120 12.01 15.42 -17.64
C PRO A 120 12.12 15.66 -16.12
N ASP A 121 12.97 16.59 -15.73
CA ASP A 121 13.23 16.97 -14.32
C ASP A 121 13.81 15.87 -13.41
N GLN A 122 14.32 14.78 -14.00
CA GLN A 122 14.88 13.65 -13.28
C GLN A 122 15.86 14.04 -12.17
N LYS A 123 16.81 14.96 -12.49
CA LYS A 123 17.88 15.34 -11.54
C LYS A 123 17.34 16.00 -10.28
N SER A 124 16.41 16.94 -10.41
CA SER A 124 15.77 17.59 -9.27
C SER A 124 14.96 16.59 -8.46
N TYR A 125 14.18 15.75 -9.13
CA TYR A 125 13.39 14.71 -8.48
C TYR A 125 14.24 13.73 -7.67
N LEU A 126 15.37 13.27 -8.21
CA LEU A 126 16.29 12.35 -7.51
C LEU A 126 16.88 12.99 -6.25
N GLN A 127 17.34 14.25 -6.33
CA GLN A 127 17.86 14.98 -5.16
C GLN A 127 16.82 15.10 -4.04
N ASP A 128 15.57 15.41 -4.38
CA ASP A 128 14.48 15.53 -3.42
C ASP A 128 14.20 14.18 -2.74
N ARG A 129 14.15 13.09 -3.51
CA ARG A 129 13.89 11.75 -2.96
C ARG A 129 15.05 11.22 -2.11
N GLU A 130 16.29 11.47 -2.50
CA GLU A 130 17.46 11.11 -1.69
C GLU A 130 17.48 11.86 -0.35
N SER A 131 17.15 13.15 -0.36
CA SER A 131 17.01 13.96 0.85
C SER A 131 15.90 13.43 1.75
N GLU A 132 14.75 13.07 1.20
CA GLU A 132 13.63 12.47 1.93
C GLU A 132 14.02 11.11 2.55
N ILE A 133 14.72 10.25 1.82
CA ILE A 133 15.22 8.97 2.34
C ILE A 133 16.16 9.22 3.52
N LYS A 134 17.09 10.16 3.39
CA LYS A 134 18.04 10.50 4.46
C LYS A 134 17.32 10.99 5.72
N GLU A 135 16.30 11.80 5.58
CA GLU A 135 15.50 12.29 6.71
C GLU A 135 14.69 11.14 7.35
N LEU A 136 14.01 10.33 6.53
CA LEU A 136 13.25 9.18 6.99
C LEU A 136 14.09 8.14 7.72
N THR A 137 15.35 7.97 7.32
CA THR A 137 16.24 6.94 7.89
C THR A 137 17.10 7.45 9.04
N LYS A 138 17.06 8.73 9.36
CA LYS A 138 17.84 9.34 10.46
C LYS A 138 17.55 8.65 11.79
N GLY A 139 18.59 8.09 12.42
CA GLY A 139 18.52 7.34 13.68
C GLY A 139 17.98 5.91 13.56
N ILE A 140 17.86 5.40 12.34
CA ILE A 140 17.50 4.00 12.04
C ILE A 140 18.36 3.44 10.89
N GLU A 141 19.55 4.01 10.69
CA GLU A 141 20.40 3.75 9.53
C GLU A 141 20.81 2.27 9.43
N ASP A 142 21.07 1.63 10.56
CA ASP A 142 21.51 0.22 10.59
C ASP A 142 20.39 -0.74 10.19
N GLU A 143 19.16 -0.49 10.64
CA GLU A 143 18.00 -1.26 10.22
C GLU A 143 17.68 -1.03 8.75
N TRP A 144 17.78 0.22 8.29
CA TRP A 144 17.60 0.58 6.90
C TRP A 144 18.60 -0.15 5.99
N LYS A 145 19.88 -0.15 6.34
CA LYS A 145 20.92 -0.87 5.58
C LYS A 145 20.62 -2.36 5.44
N LYS A 146 20.16 -3.01 6.50
CA LYS A 146 19.81 -4.44 6.49
C LYS A 146 18.64 -4.76 5.55
N LEU A 147 17.71 -3.81 5.35
CA LEU A 147 16.51 -4.00 4.54
C LEU A 147 16.65 -3.51 3.09
N LYS A 148 17.58 -2.58 2.82
CA LYS A 148 17.82 -2.03 1.48
C LYS A 148 18.35 -3.09 0.50
N TYR A 149 19.04 -4.13 1.00
CA TYR A 149 19.70 -5.16 0.20
C TYR A 149 18.96 -6.51 0.18
N LYS A 150 17.79 -6.59 0.77
CA LYS A 150 16.88 -7.75 0.68
C LYS A 150 15.73 -7.42 -0.27
#